data_48c8c3f859cb114e0577ce33d944ca26
#
_entry.id   48c8c3f859cb114e0577ce33d944ca26
#
_cell.length_a   1.000
_cell.length_b   1.000
_cell.length_c   1.000
_cell.angle_alpha   90.00
_cell.angle_beta   90.00
_cell.angle_gamma   90.00
#
_symmetry.space_group_name_H-M   'P 1'
#
loop_
_entity.id
_entity.type
_entity.pdbx_description
1 polymer ?
#
loop_
_entity_poly.entity_id
_entity_poly.type
_entity_poly.pdbx_seq_one_letter_code
_entity_poly.pdbx_strand_id
1 'polypeptide(L)'
;MAEDNKQAAKNAAKAAQDLKRQKKKKWFPLVAPESFQSKVIGEVLLEDASVLMNRTVKVNMMQLMNDMKKQNVNVMFKVYDIKDGKAFTKAVKFEVSAFSLKRLAKREKDKLSDSFVVKTLDDKLVRIKTVMITNAMTNGAVQAMLVQSCRAICKEIINKVNFEQLIIDLVIYKFQKEVRESLHKVYPLRNFDIKVFELETKKKKETVEEEMLMKLKKDKDKKLAEKAEEAEQKSKGYSSDDKESTEEESEESNTNDDEPVDNVPADEETTKEESDDEDLEDEPAE
;
A
#
# COMPACT_ATOMS: atom_id res chain seq x y z
N MET A 1 3.54 -16.45 65.48
CA MET A 1 4.33 -15.53 64.60
C MET A 1 4.15 -15.72 63.10
N ALA A 2 4.07 -16.95 62.54
CA ALA A 2 3.87 -17.13 61.09
C ALA A 2 2.42 -16.93 60.64
N GLU A 3 1.44 -17.20 61.46
CA GLU A 3 0.01 -17.02 61.17
C GLU A 3 -0.42 -15.57 61.24
N ASP A 4 0.12 -14.80 62.15
CA ASP A 4 -0.16 -13.37 62.31
C ASP A 4 0.33 -12.55 61.08
N ASN A 5 1.48 -12.93 60.52
CA ASN A 5 2.03 -12.31 59.33
C ASN A 5 1.20 -12.60 58.06
N LYS A 6 0.61 -13.81 57.98
CA LYS A 6 -0.25 -14.19 56.86
C LYS A 6 -1.63 -13.50 56.93
N GLN A 7 -2.10 -13.23 58.13
CA GLN A 7 -3.36 -12.49 58.35
C GLN A 7 -3.18 -10.99 58.06
N ALA A 8 -2.05 -10.41 58.45
CA ALA A 8 -1.69 -9.03 58.15
C ALA A 8 -1.55 -8.81 56.63
N ALA A 9 -0.91 -9.72 55.89
CA ALA A 9 -0.79 -9.66 54.41
C ALA A 9 -2.13 -9.77 53.72
N LYS A 10 -3.06 -10.63 54.19
CA LYS A 10 -4.42 -10.73 53.66
C LYS A 10 -5.24 -9.46 53.92
N ASN A 11 -5.11 -8.86 55.11
CA ASN A 11 -5.81 -7.64 55.45
C ASN A 11 -5.28 -6.44 54.66
N ALA A 12 -3.96 -6.36 54.40
CA ALA A 12 -3.35 -5.34 53.55
C ALA A 12 -3.79 -5.49 52.08
N ALA A 13 -3.86 -6.73 51.56
CA ALA A 13 -4.35 -7.01 50.19
C ALA A 13 -5.85 -6.63 50.07
N LYS A 14 -6.66 -6.91 51.09
CA LYS A 14 -8.08 -6.56 51.11
C LYS A 14 -8.31 -5.05 51.19
N ALA A 15 -7.55 -4.35 52.02
CA ALA A 15 -7.58 -2.89 52.11
C ALA A 15 -7.14 -2.23 50.77
N ALA A 16 -6.13 -2.77 50.08
CA ALA A 16 -5.71 -2.30 48.79
C ALA A 16 -6.76 -2.56 47.68
N GLN A 17 -7.52 -3.65 47.76
CA GLN A 17 -8.65 -3.92 46.87
C GLN A 17 -9.84 -2.98 47.13
N ASP A 18 -10.14 -2.67 48.39
CA ASP A 18 -11.21 -1.75 48.78
C ASP A 18 -10.89 -0.31 48.40
N LEU A 19 -9.64 0.12 48.51
CA LEU A 19 -9.16 1.41 48.00
C LEU A 19 -9.29 1.51 46.44
N LYS A 20 -9.02 0.43 45.70
CA LYS A 20 -9.26 0.39 44.28
C LYS A 20 -10.74 0.47 43.90
N ARG A 21 -11.64 -0.11 44.69
CA ARG A 21 -13.10 -0.03 44.50
C ARG A 21 -13.67 1.36 44.75
N GLN A 22 -13.02 2.18 45.56
CA GLN A 22 -13.47 3.55 45.91
C GLN A 22 -13.04 4.61 44.87
N LYS A 23 -12.14 4.32 43.93
CA LYS A 23 -11.77 5.27 42.89
C LYS A 23 -12.98 5.56 41.99
N LYS A 24 -13.42 6.82 41.95
CA LYS A 24 -14.50 7.27 41.08
C LYS A 24 -14.06 7.23 39.62
N LYS A 25 -14.78 6.49 38.80
CA LYS A 25 -14.56 6.42 37.35
C LYS A 25 -14.96 7.74 36.70
N LYS A 26 -14.16 8.20 35.72
CA LYS A 26 -14.42 9.40 34.95
C LYS A 26 -14.57 9.03 33.45
N TRP A 27 -15.40 9.78 32.74
CA TRP A 27 -15.54 9.67 31.30
C TRP A 27 -14.44 10.47 30.61
N PHE A 28 -13.74 9.84 29.68
CA PHE A 28 -12.70 10.46 28.86
C PHE A 28 -13.16 10.45 27.41
N PRO A 29 -13.46 11.62 26.79
CA PRO A 29 -13.79 11.69 25.40
C PRO A 29 -12.55 11.41 24.54
N LEU A 30 -12.75 10.61 23.47
CA LEU A 30 -11.74 10.30 22.47
C LEU A 30 -11.92 11.23 21.29
N VAL A 31 -10.86 11.92 20.89
CA VAL A 31 -10.87 12.88 19.77
C VAL A 31 -10.14 12.29 18.56
N ALA A 32 -10.78 12.35 17.41
CA ALA A 32 -10.19 11.98 16.13
C ALA A 32 -9.02 12.92 15.77
N PRO A 33 -8.08 12.50 14.91
CA PRO A 33 -7.06 13.39 14.38
C PRO A 33 -7.67 14.49 13.50
N GLU A 34 -6.91 15.55 13.26
CA GLU A 34 -7.32 16.69 12.42
C GLU A 34 -7.81 16.26 11.04
N SER A 35 -7.19 15.23 10.46
CA SER A 35 -7.59 14.60 9.21
C SER A 35 -9.05 14.15 9.16
N PHE A 36 -9.69 13.97 10.32
CA PHE A 36 -11.10 13.60 10.50
C PHE A 36 -11.90 14.67 11.25
N GLN A 37 -11.51 15.94 11.11
CA GLN A 37 -12.20 17.11 11.67
C GLN A 37 -12.21 17.15 13.21
N SER A 38 -11.28 16.51 13.90
CA SER A 38 -11.20 16.47 15.38
C SER A 38 -12.52 16.13 16.08
N LYS A 39 -13.38 15.33 15.42
CA LYS A 39 -14.67 14.91 15.98
C LYS A 39 -14.47 13.98 17.18
N VAL A 40 -15.39 14.02 18.12
CA VAL A 40 -15.44 13.05 19.22
C VAL A 40 -15.88 11.70 18.65
N ILE A 41 -15.03 10.69 18.84
CA ILE A 41 -15.26 9.32 18.37
C ILE A 41 -16.17 8.55 19.31
N GLY A 42 -16.01 8.83 20.63
CA GLY A 42 -16.71 8.15 21.70
C GLY A 42 -16.11 8.50 23.05
N GLU A 43 -16.61 7.88 24.11
CA GLU A 43 -16.16 8.09 25.46
C GLU A 43 -15.76 6.78 26.11
N VAL A 44 -14.76 6.81 26.98
CA VAL A 44 -14.29 5.65 27.73
C VAL A 44 -14.33 5.94 29.22
N LEU A 45 -14.96 5.05 29.96
CA LEU A 45 -15.07 5.14 31.41
C LEU A 45 -13.88 4.47 32.10
N LEU A 46 -13.02 5.25 32.74
CA LEU A 46 -11.82 4.75 33.44
C LEU A 46 -11.59 5.49 34.76
N GLU A 47 -10.81 4.86 35.60
CA GLU A 47 -10.38 5.45 36.90
C GLU A 47 -9.22 6.41 36.71
N ASP A 48 -8.20 5.96 35.99
CA ASP A 48 -6.96 6.72 35.77
C ASP A 48 -6.75 6.96 34.25
N ALA A 49 -6.37 8.17 33.88
CA ALA A 49 -6.08 8.56 32.48
C ALA A 49 -4.90 7.77 31.87
N SER A 50 -3.92 7.37 32.70
CA SER A 50 -2.73 6.62 32.25
C SER A 50 -3.06 5.29 31.55
N VAL A 51 -4.17 4.65 31.94
CA VAL A 51 -4.63 3.38 31.36
C VAL A 51 -5.16 3.54 29.94
N LEU A 52 -5.49 4.78 29.51
CA LEU A 52 -5.92 5.09 28.14
C LEU A 52 -4.77 5.04 27.13
N MET A 53 -3.54 5.27 27.56
CA MET A 53 -2.39 5.29 26.66
C MET A 53 -2.24 3.98 25.91
N ASN A 54 -1.98 4.08 24.58
CA ASN A 54 -1.85 2.96 23.68
C ASN A 54 -3.12 2.11 23.44
N ARG A 55 -4.26 2.49 24.00
CA ARG A 55 -5.53 1.81 23.77
C ARG A 55 -6.00 2.02 22.33
N THR A 56 -6.57 0.99 21.72
CA THR A 56 -7.10 1.04 20.35
C THR A 56 -8.62 0.98 20.39
N VAL A 57 -9.25 1.80 19.56
CA VAL A 57 -10.71 1.84 19.40
C VAL A 57 -11.05 1.68 17.91
N LYS A 58 -11.99 0.79 17.62
CA LYS A 58 -12.50 0.56 16.26
C LYS A 58 -13.77 1.39 16.05
N VAL A 59 -13.76 2.21 15.01
CA VAL A 59 -14.84 3.14 14.71
C VAL A 59 -15.33 2.92 13.29
N ASN A 60 -16.65 2.96 13.10
CA ASN A 60 -17.24 2.90 11.76
C ASN A 60 -17.20 4.29 11.11
N MET A 61 -16.75 4.34 9.85
CA MET A 61 -16.61 5.60 9.13
C MET A 61 -17.93 6.25 8.78
N MET A 62 -19.04 5.50 8.72
CA MET A 62 -20.38 6.06 8.56
C MET A 62 -20.71 7.05 9.68
N GLN A 63 -20.41 6.70 10.93
CA GLN A 63 -20.70 7.56 12.09
C GLN A 63 -19.82 8.81 12.11
N LEU A 64 -18.54 8.67 11.71
CA LEU A 64 -17.58 9.76 11.76
C LEU A 64 -17.80 10.78 10.63
N MET A 65 -18.11 10.31 9.43
CA MET A 65 -18.27 11.16 8.24
C MET A 65 -19.72 11.44 7.85
N ASN A 66 -20.69 10.85 8.55
CA ASN A 66 -22.13 10.91 8.23
C ASN A 66 -22.47 10.49 6.80
N ASP A 67 -21.70 9.53 6.23
CA ASP A 67 -21.87 9.02 4.87
C ASP A 67 -22.29 7.55 4.90
N MET A 68 -23.52 7.25 4.48
CA MET A 68 -24.08 5.89 4.45
C MET A 68 -23.28 4.94 3.55
N LYS A 69 -22.62 5.46 2.51
CA LYS A 69 -21.79 4.63 1.61
C LYS A 69 -20.60 4.00 2.30
N LYS A 70 -20.16 4.58 3.43
CA LYS A 70 -18.99 4.13 4.20
C LYS A 70 -19.34 3.19 5.36
N GLN A 71 -20.56 2.65 5.39
CA GLN A 71 -21.03 1.71 6.42
C GLN A 71 -20.11 0.47 6.59
N ASN A 72 -19.49 0.01 5.53
CA ASN A 72 -18.64 -1.18 5.56
C ASN A 72 -17.18 -0.92 5.91
N VAL A 73 -16.82 0.33 6.11
CA VAL A 73 -15.44 0.78 6.38
C VAL A 73 -15.28 1.06 7.87
N ASN A 74 -14.28 0.44 8.47
CA ASN A 74 -13.89 0.67 9.86
C ASN A 74 -12.44 1.14 9.91
N VAL A 75 -12.17 2.12 10.78
CA VAL A 75 -10.82 2.57 11.08
C VAL A 75 -10.53 2.33 12.55
N MET A 76 -9.34 1.83 12.86
CA MET A 76 -8.87 1.68 14.23
C MET A 76 -7.99 2.88 14.57
N PHE A 77 -8.36 3.54 15.65
CA PHE A 77 -7.63 4.65 16.23
C PHE A 77 -6.88 4.19 17.47
N LYS A 78 -5.67 4.68 17.66
CA LYS A 78 -4.86 4.43 18.85
C LYS A 78 -4.63 5.74 19.60
N VAL A 79 -4.85 5.72 20.92
CA VAL A 79 -4.57 6.86 21.79
C VAL A 79 -3.06 7.05 21.90
N TYR A 80 -2.58 8.27 21.67
CA TYR A 80 -1.16 8.61 21.75
C TYR A 80 -0.88 9.71 22.78
N ASP A 81 -1.85 10.56 23.09
CA ASP A 81 -1.68 11.67 24.04
C ASP A 81 -2.99 11.94 24.80
N ILE A 82 -2.87 12.50 25.99
CA ILE A 82 -4.00 12.87 26.84
C ILE A 82 -3.75 14.28 27.37
N LYS A 83 -4.60 15.21 26.98
CA LYS A 83 -4.57 16.62 27.40
C LYS A 83 -5.96 17.04 27.84
N ASP A 84 -6.05 17.81 28.92
CA ASP A 84 -7.30 18.40 29.44
C ASP A 84 -8.44 17.37 29.62
N GLY A 85 -8.09 16.14 30.02
CA GLY A 85 -9.08 15.08 30.16
C GLY A 85 -9.63 14.54 28.84
N LYS A 86 -9.11 14.96 27.67
CA LYS A 86 -9.43 14.45 26.35
C LYS A 86 -8.29 13.56 25.85
N ALA A 87 -8.63 12.45 25.22
CA ALA A 87 -7.65 11.54 24.65
C ALA A 87 -7.55 11.76 23.13
N PHE A 88 -6.37 12.15 22.67
CA PHE A 88 -6.05 12.33 21.27
C PHE A 88 -5.63 11.02 20.63
N THR A 89 -6.16 10.76 19.44
CA THR A 89 -5.95 9.49 18.75
C THR A 89 -5.26 9.67 17.41
N LYS A 90 -4.55 8.61 16.93
CA LYS A 90 -4.02 8.49 15.57
C LYS A 90 -4.60 7.26 14.91
N ALA A 91 -4.89 7.35 13.61
CA ALA A 91 -5.32 6.21 12.83
C ALA A 91 -4.16 5.23 12.64
N VAL A 92 -4.41 3.93 12.88
CA VAL A 92 -3.39 2.86 12.80
C VAL A 92 -3.75 1.80 11.78
N LYS A 93 -5.05 1.54 11.60
CA LYS A 93 -5.52 0.49 10.71
C LYS A 93 -6.82 0.90 10.04
N PHE A 94 -6.91 0.60 8.75
CA PHE A 94 -8.12 0.63 7.95
C PHE A 94 -8.56 -0.81 7.67
N GLU A 95 -9.84 -1.08 7.75
CA GLU A 95 -10.39 -2.42 7.53
C GLU A 95 -11.77 -2.34 6.89
N VAL A 96 -11.98 -3.08 5.81
CA VAL A 96 -13.31 -3.27 5.22
C VAL A 96 -13.97 -4.51 5.80
N SER A 97 -15.27 -4.43 6.07
CA SER A 97 -16.06 -5.52 6.62
C SER A 97 -15.96 -6.78 5.77
N ALA A 98 -15.67 -7.92 6.41
CA ALA A 98 -15.58 -9.21 5.75
C ALA A 98 -16.90 -9.63 5.05
N PHE A 99 -18.03 -9.19 5.58
CA PHE A 99 -19.35 -9.46 4.98
C PHE A 99 -19.53 -8.74 3.63
N SER A 100 -19.06 -7.49 3.52
CA SER A 100 -19.06 -6.75 2.27
C SER A 100 -18.25 -7.47 1.21
N LEU A 101 -17.02 -7.87 1.53
CA LEU A 101 -16.13 -8.58 0.60
C LEU A 101 -16.66 -9.95 0.18
N LYS A 102 -17.40 -10.64 1.05
CA LYS A 102 -18.07 -11.92 0.70
C LYS A 102 -19.20 -11.70 -0.30
N ARG A 103 -19.97 -10.62 -0.17
CA ARG A 103 -21.07 -10.29 -1.10
C ARG A 103 -20.56 -9.94 -2.50
N LEU A 104 -19.36 -9.41 -2.62
CA LEU A 104 -18.75 -9.06 -3.91
C LEU A 104 -18.32 -10.31 -4.70
N ALA A 105 -17.92 -11.37 -4.02
CA ALA A 105 -17.56 -12.64 -4.66
C ALA A 105 -18.82 -13.36 -5.16
N LYS A 106 -18.95 -13.48 -6.48
CA LYS A 106 -20.03 -14.23 -7.15
C LYS A 106 -19.47 -15.51 -7.78
N ARG A 107 -20.35 -16.47 -8.08
CA ARG A 107 -20.01 -17.61 -8.96
C ARG A 107 -19.59 -17.08 -10.33
N GLU A 108 -18.81 -17.83 -11.08
CA GLU A 108 -18.31 -17.47 -12.42
C GLU A 108 -17.35 -16.27 -12.45
N LYS A 109 -16.79 -15.87 -11.31
CA LYS A 109 -15.81 -14.77 -11.20
C LYS A 109 -14.69 -15.17 -10.26
N ASP A 110 -13.48 -14.85 -10.67
CA ASP A 110 -12.32 -15.15 -9.85
C ASP A 110 -12.14 -14.07 -8.79
N LYS A 111 -11.85 -14.53 -7.58
CA LYS A 111 -11.47 -13.69 -6.45
C LYS A 111 -10.01 -13.89 -6.14
N LEU A 112 -9.21 -12.90 -6.45
CA LEU A 112 -7.79 -12.86 -6.14
C LEU A 112 -7.56 -12.11 -4.84
N SER A 113 -6.81 -12.70 -3.93
CA SER A 113 -6.44 -12.07 -2.66
C SER A 113 -4.94 -12.07 -2.51
N ASP A 114 -4.36 -10.91 -2.20
CA ASP A 114 -2.93 -10.78 -2.01
C ASP A 114 -2.61 -10.05 -0.71
N SER A 115 -1.42 -10.31 -0.15
CA SER A 115 -0.92 -9.66 1.06
C SER A 115 0.56 -9.37 0.92
N PHE A 116 0.92 -8.11 1.01
CA PHE A 116 2.31 -7.66 0.90
C PHE A 116 2.59 -6.48 1.82
N VAL A 117 3.85 -6.18 2.02
CA VAL A 117 4.32 -5.08 2.84
C VAL A 117 5.00 -4.06 1.97
N VAL A 118 4.71 -2.78 2.21
CA VAL A 118 5.27 -1.64 1.49
C VAL A 118 5.73 -0.60 2.48
N LYS A 119 6.76 0.16 2.10
CA LYS A 119 7.24 1.32 2.84
C LYS A 119 6.52 2.56 2.32
N THR A 120 6.04 3.42 3.21
CA THR A 120 5.45 4.73 2.86
C THR A 120 6.54 5.80 2.76
N LEU A 121 6.18 6.99 2.28
CA LEU A 121 7.08 8.16 2.27
C LEU A 121 7.63 8.46 3.67
N ASP A 122 6.83 8.26 4.72
CA ASP A 122 7.22 8.45 6.14
C ASP A 122 8.10 7.33 6.70
N ASP A 123 8.70 6.48 5.89
CA ASP A 123 9.49 5.32 6.33
C ASP A 123 8.74 4.31 7.21
N LYS A 124 7.41 4.34 7.19
CA LYS A 124 6.58 3.42 7.95
C LYS A 124 6.30 2.16 7.12
N LEU A 125 6.55 0.98 7.69
CA LEU A 125 6.16 -0.28 7.06
C LEU A 125 4.67 -0.53 7.25
N VAL A 126 3.98 -0.79 6.15
CA VAL A 126 2.53 -1.01 6.12
C VAL A 126 2.22 -2.32 5.42
N ARG A 127 1.41 -3.13 6.06
CA ARG A 127 0.85 -4.35 5.47
C ARG A 127 -0.47 -4.04 4.78
N ILE A 128 -0.55 -4.47 3.53
CA ILE A 128 -1.73 -4.30 2.70
C ILE A 128 -2.27 -5.66 2.33
N LYS A 129 -3.59 -5.80 2.44
CA LYS A 129 -4.32 -6.98 1.95
C LYS A 129 -5.31 -6.51 0.91
N THR A 130 -5.07 -6.85 -0.33
CA THR A 130 -5.92 -6.50 -1.48
C THR A 130 -6.88 -7.63 -1.82
N VAL A 131 -8.01 -7.27 -2.41
CA VAL A 131 -8.99 -8.19 -2.96
C VAL A 131 -9.41 -7.67 -4.33
N MET A 132 -9.19 -8.46 -5.35
CA MET A 132 -9.58 -8.20 -6.73
C MET A 132 -10.63 -9.19 -7.16
N ILE A 133 -11.62 -8.73 -7.90
CA ILE A 133 -12.68 -9.57 -8.47
C ILE A 133 -12.72 -9.32 -9.97
N THR A 134 -12.53 -10.36 -10.74
CA THR A 134 -12.55 -10.32 -12.21
C THR A 134 -13.97 -10.21 -12.75
N ASN A 135 -14.09 -9.80 -13.99
CA ASN A 135 -15.40 -9.71 -14.65
C ASN A 135 -15.93 -11.10 -15.08
N ALA A 136 -15.04 -11.99 -15.48
CA ALA A 136 -15.31 -13.39 -15.84
C ALA A 136 -14.20 -14.28 -15.28
N MET A 137 -14.32 -15.60 -15.43
CA MET A 137 -13.25 -16.54 -15.08
C MET A 137 -12.02 -16.32 -15.98
N THR A 138 -10.84 -16.45 -15.40
CA THR A 138 -9.56 -16.18 -16.05
C THR A 138 -8.57 -17.33 -15.88
N ASN A 139 -7.62 -17.44 -16.79
CA ASN A 139 -6.53 -18.40 -16.72
C ASN A 139 -5.55 -18.04 -15.60
N GLY A 140 -4.89 -19.04 -15.01
CA GLY A 140 -3.91 -18.86 -13.93
C GLY A 140 -2.77 -17.90 -14.29
N ALA A 141 -2.32 -17.87 -15.55
CA ALA A 141 -1.31 -16.93 -16.02
C ALA A 141 -1.78 -15.47 -15.91
N VAL A 142 -3.03 -15.17 -16.31
CA VAL A 142 -3.62 -13.82 -16.19
C VAL A 142 -3.79 -13.43 -14.73
N GLN A 143 -4.22 -14.38 -13.88
CA GLN A 143 -4.34 -14.15 -12.43
C GLN A 143 -2.99 -13.79 -11.78
N ALA A 144 -1.92 -14.51 -12.12
CA ALA A 144 -0.57 -14.23 -11.63
C ALA A 144 -0.07 -12.85 -12.10
N MET A 145 -0.29 -12.50 -13.38
CA MET A 145 0.05 -11.20 -13.95
C MET A 145 -0.70 -10.05 -13.26
N LEU A 146 -2.01 -10.22 -13.00
CA LEU A 146 -2.81 -9.25 -12.27
C LEU A 146 -2.29 -9.01 -10.85
N VAL A 147 -1.94 -10.05 -10.11
CA VAL A 147 -1.38 -9.94 -8.77
C VAL A 147 -0.04 -9.22 -8.78
N GLN A 148 0.83 -9.55 -9.73
CA GLN A 148 2.15 -8.92 -9.86
C GLN A 148 2.02 -7.44 -10.22
N SER A 149 1.18 -7.10 -11.20
CA SER A 149 0.90 -5.71 -11.61
C SER A 149 0.29 -4.90 -10.47
N CYS A 150 -0.66 -5.48 -9.73
CA CYS A 150 -1.25 -4.86 -8.54
C CYS A 150 -0.20 -4.50 -7.49
N ARG A 151 0.74 -5.42 -7.19
CA ARG A 151 1.84 -5.15 -6.26
C ARG A 151 2.73 -4.00 -6.72
N ALA A 152 3.06 -3.96 -8.01
CA ALA A 152 3.91 -2.91 -8.58
C ALA A 152 3.24 -1.53 -8.48
N ILE A 153 1.99 -1.41 -8.95
CA ILE A 153 1.22 -0.16 -8.93
C ILE A 153 0.99 0.32 -7.50
N CYS A 154 0.55 -0.57 -6.59
CA CYS A 154 0.35 -0.21 -5.19
C CYS A 154 1.64 0.29 -4.53
N LYS A 155 2.79 -0.35 -4.79
CA LYS A 155 4.09 0.10 -4.27
C LYS A 155 4.44 1.49 -4.79
N GLU A 156 4.22 1.74 -6.06
CA GLU A 156 4.53 3.03 -6.68
C GLU A 156 3.71 4.19 -6.08
N ILE A 157 2.41 4.00 -5.90
CA ILE A 157 1.53 5.02 -5.33
C ILE A 157 1.84 5.25 -3.85
N ILE A 158 2.03 4.17 -3.07
CA ILE A 158 2.22 4.25 -1.63
C ILE A 158 3.56 4.89 -1.25
N ASN A 159 4.61 4.65 -2.03
CA ASN A 159 5.91 5.25 -1.80
C ASN A 159 5.91 6.79 -1.95
N LYS A 160 4.92 7.34 -2.65
CA LYS A 160 4.78 8.78 -2.92
C LYS A 160 3.96 9.54 -1.87
N VAL A 161 3.24 8.82 -0.99
CA VAL A 161 2.23 9.42 -0.10
C VAL A 161 2.50 9.09 1.36
N ASN A 162 2.15 10.01 2.27
CA ASN A 162 2.23 9.82 3.72
C ASN A 162 1.15 8.87 4.22
N PHE A 163 1.43 8.17 5.31
CA PHE A 163 0.51 7.19 5.90
C PHE A 163 -0.86 7.79 6.26
N GLU A 164 -0.91 8.99 6.85
CA GLU A 164 -2.16 9.62 7.27
C GLU A 164 -3.03 10.01 6.06
N GLN A 165 -2.40 10.54 5.01
CA GLN A 165 -3.06 10.87 3.76
C GLN A 165 -3.60 9.62 3.05
N LEU A 166 -2.82 8.53 3.04
CA LEU A 166 -3.26 7.24 2.47
C LEU A 166 -4.53 6.71 3.13
N ILE A 167 -4.66 6.84 4.46
CA ILE A 167 -5.89 6.41 5.14
C ILE A 167 -7.10 7.24 4.67
N ILE A 168 -6.93 8.54 4.46
CA ILE A 168 -8.00 9.40 3.94
C ILE A 168 -8.37 9.00 2.51
N ASP A 169 -7.37 8.81 1.63
CA ASP A 169 -7.59 8.40 0.25
C ASP A 169 -8.27 7.03 0.15
N LEU A 170 -7.96 6.11 1.07
CA LEU A 170 -8.64 4.82 1.22
C LEU A 170 -10.10 4.98 1.64
N VAL A 171 -10.39 5.86 2.59
CA VAL A 171 -11.75 6.12 3.07
C VAL A 171 -12.60 6.81 1.99
N ILE A 172 -11.99 7.68 1.17
CA ILE A 172 -12.67 8.37 0.05
C ILE A 172 -12.79 7.48 -1.19
N TYR A 173 -12.13 6.32 -1.23
CA TYR A 173 -12.07 5.42 -2.41
C TYR A 173 -11.21 5.93 -3.57
N LYS A 174 -10.42 6.97 -3.38
CA LYS A 174 -9.55 7.53 -4.42
C LYS A 174 -8.47 6.55 -4.83
N PHE A 175 -7.75 5.99 -3.86
CA PHE A 175 -6.69 5.00 -4.08
C PHE A 175 -7.21 3.77 -4.84
N GLN A 176 -8.35 3.21 -4.41
CA GLN A 176 -8.93 2.02 -5.03
C GLN A 176 -9.33 2.27 -6.49
N LYS A 177 -9.84 3.47 -6.78
CA LYS A 177 -10.23 3.88 -8.13
C LYS A 177 -9.00 3.96 -9.04
N GLU A 178 -7.95 4.64 -8.61
CA GLU A 178 -6.70 4.81 -9.35
C GLU A 178 -6.03 3.47 -9.69
N VAL A 179 -5.90 2.58 -8.70
CA VAL A 179 -5.34 1.24 -8.91
C VAL A 179 -6.21 0.42 -9.85
N ARG A 180 -7.53 0.46 -9.72
CA ARG A 180 -8.47 -0.24 -10.61
C ARG A 180 -8.34 0.22 -12.05
N GLU A 181 -8.25 1.51 -12.30
CA GLU A 181 -8.07 2.10 -13.64
C GLU A 181 -6.75 1.67 -14.28
N SER A 182 -5.69 1.66 -13.48
CA SER A 182 -4.37 1.20 -13.94
C SER A 182 -4.36 -0.31 -14.26
N LEU A 183 -5.02 -1.14 -13.46
CA LEU A 183 -5.15 -2.58 -13.69
C LEU A 183 -6.08 -2.94 -14.85
N HIS A 184 -7.01 -2.06 -15.21
CA HIS A 184 -7.93 -2.28 -16.32
C HIS A 184 -7.22 -2.48 -17.66
N LYS A 185 -5.99 -1.96 -17.80
CA LYS A 185 -5.15 -2.17 -18.97
C LYS A 185 -4.69 -3.62 -19.14
N VAL A 186 -4.57 -4.36 -18.03
CA VAL A 186 -4.17 -5.77 -18.03
C VAL A 186 -5.39 -6.68 -18.22
N TYR A 187 -6.40 -6.50 -17.40
CA TYR A 187 -7.66 -7.23 -17.45
C TYR A 187 -8.78 -6.44 -16.76
N PRO A 188 -10.00 -6.39 -17.30
CA PRO A 188 -11.10 -5.63 -16.72
C PRO A 188 -11.54 -6.24 -15.37
N LEU A 189 -11.36 -5.46 -14.30
CA LEU A 189 -11.78 -5.82 -12.96
C LEU A 189 -13.19 -5.31 -12.69
N ARG A 190 -14.02 -6.17 -12.10
CA ARG A 190 -15.33 -5.76 -11.59
C ARG A 190 -15.18 -4.88 -10.37
N ASN A 191 -14.42 -5.33 -9.38
CA ASN A 191 -14.15 -4.63 -8.14
C ASN A 191 -12.69 -4.79 -7.72
N PHE A 192 -12.15 -3.71 -7.18
CA PHE A 192 -10.87 -3.69 -6.49
C PHE A 192 -11.09 -3.04 -5.12
N ASP A 193 -10.78 -3.78 -4.05
CA ASP A 193 -10.91 -3.30 -2.68
C ASP A 193 -9.69 -3.66 -1.84
N ILE A 194 -9.40 -2.82 -0.86
CA ILE A 194 -8.39 -3.10 0.16
C ILE A 194 -9.10 -3.63 1.39
N LYS A 195 -8.85 -4.90 1.69
CA LYS A 195 -9.42 -5.56 2.86
C LYS A 195 -8.87 -5.00 4.15
N VAL A 196 -7.55 -4.84 4.24
CA VAL A 196 -6.84 -4.37 5.41
C VAL A 196 -5.64 -3.53 4.97
N PHE A 197 -5.45 -2.42 5.65
CA PHE A 197 -4.28 -1.57 5.56
C PHE A 197 -3.86 -1.23 7.00
N GLU A 198 -2.72 -1.74 7.46
CA GLU A 198 -2.29 -1.63 8.85
C GLU A 198 -0.79 -1.37 8.99
N LEU A 199 -0.43 -0.59 10.01
CA LEU A 199 0.97 -0.40 10.38
C LEU A 199 1.54 -1.70 10.97
N GLU A 200 2.72 -2.10 10.52
CA GLU A 200 3.42 -3.24 11.10
C GLU A 200 3.94 -2.92 12.50
N THR A 201 3.79 -3.89 13.41
CA THR A 201 4.35 -3.81 14.76
C THR A 201 5.87 -3.96 14.73
N LYS A 202 6.58 -3.46 15.76
CA LYS A 202 8.06 -3.53 15.82
C LYS A 202 8.60 -4.94 15.57
N LYS A 203 8.04 -5.97 16.20
CA LYS A 203 8.46 -7.37 16.01
C LYS A 203 8.27 -7.88 14.58
N LYS A 204 7.16 -7.51 13.93
CA LYS A 204 6.91 -7.86 12.53
C LYS A 204 7.74 -7.04 11.56
N LYS A 205 8.14 -5.82 11.94
CA LYS A 205 9.03 -4.99 11.12
C LYS A 205 10.40 -5.64 10.98
N GLU A 206 11.00 -6.05 12.09
CA GLU A 206 12.31 -6.72 12.11
C GLU A 206 12.31 -7.95 11.21
N THR A 207 11.30 -8.83 11.34
CA THR A 207 11.18 -10.04 10.49
C THR A 207 10.97 -9.71 9.01
N VAL A 208 10.20 -8.65 8.70
CA VAL A 208 9.96 -8.24 7.31
C VAL A 208 11.19 -7.59 6.69
N GLU A 209 11.95 -6.83 7.47
CA GLU A 209 13.22 -6.24 7.02
C GLU A 209 14.26 -7.33 6.76
N GLU A 210 14.35 -8.34 7.62
CA GLU A 210 15.20 -9.51 7.43
C GLU A 210 14.80 -10.32 6.18
N GLU A 211 13.50 -10.57 5.98
CA GLU A 211 13.00 -11.24 4.78
C GLU A 211 13.28 -10.45 3.50
N MET A 212 13.14 -9.11 3.55
CA MET A 212 13.47 -8.25 2.42
C MET A 212 14.98 -8.26 2.10
N LEU A 213 15.82 -8.23 3.13
CA LEU A 213 17.27 -8.34 2.99
C LEU A 213 17.69 -9.69 2.41
N MET A 214 17.07 -10.79 2.87
CA MET A 214 17.31 -12.12 2.31
C MET A 214 16.89 -12.23 0.84
N LYS A 215 15.76 -11.64 0.46
CA LYS A 215 15.31 -11.61 -0.95
C LYS A 215 16.28 -10.81 -1.82
N LEU A 216 16.70 -9.64 -1.36
CA LEU A 216 17.69 -8.82 -2.08
C LEU A 216 19.04 -9.52 -2.26
N LYS A 217 19.48 -10.29 -1.26
CA LYS A 217 20.69 -11.12 -1.37
C LYS A 217 20.51 -12.22 -2.41
N LYS A 218 19.40 -12.98 -2.33
CA LYS A 218 19.08 -14.04 -3.31
C LYS A 218 18.98 -13.52 -4.74
N ASP A 219 18.37 -12.34 -4.94
CA ASP A 219 18.26 -11.74 -6.26
C ASP A 219 19.62 -11.25 -6.81
N LYS A 220 20.51 -10.79 -5.93
CA LYS A 220 21.89 -10.46 -6.30
C LYS A 220 22.71 -11.70 -6.63
N ASP A 221 22.60 -12.73 -5.81
CA ASP A 221 23.31 -14.01 -6.04
C ASP A 221 22.84 -14.66 -7.34
N LYS A 222 21.53 -14.62 -7.64
CA LYS A 222 20.98 -15.13 -8.90
C LYS A 222 21.50 -14.37 -10.12
N LYS A 223 21.54 -13.03 -10.06
CA LYS A 223 22.11 -12.20 -11.13
C LYS A 223 23.61 -12.40 -11.32
N LEU A 224 24.34 -12.70 -10.24
CA LEU A 224 25.76 -13.04 -10.31
C LEU A 224 25.96 -14.41 -10.94
N ALA A 225 25.13 -15.40 -10.62
CA ALA A 225 25.18 -16.73 -11.22
C ALA A 225 24.82 -16.66 -12.72
N GLU A 226 23.77 -15.95 -13.10
CA GLU A 226 23.39 -15.74 -14.52
C GLU A 226 24.51 -15.07 -15.32
N LYS A 227 25.20 -14.07 -14.76
CA LYS A 227 26.35 -13.43 -15.40
C LYS A 227 27.57 -14.35 -15.50
N ALA A 228 27.78 -15.23 -14.52
CA ALA A 228 28.86 -16.20 -14.54
C ALA A 228 28.59 -17.26 -15.60
N GLU A 229 27.36 -17.76 -15.73
CA GLU A 229 26.96 -18.70 -16.78
C GLU A 229 27.08 -18.08 -18.20
N GLU A 230 26.70 -16.82 -18.37
CA GLU A 230 26.89 -16.09 -19.64
C GLU A 230 28.38 -15.91 -20.00
N ALA A 231 29.22 -15.67 -18.98
CA ALA A 231 30.66 -15.55 -19.18
C ALA A 231 31.31 -16.91 -19.54
N GLU A 232 30.86 -18.01 -18.92
CA GLU A 232 31.31 -19.36 -19.27
C GLU A 232 30.85 -19.79 -20.67
N GLN A 233 29.64 -19.44 -21.08
CA GLN A 233 29.15 -19.72 -22.44
C GLN A 233 29.93 -18.94 -23.49
N LYS A 234 30.31 -17.69 -23.23
CA LYS A 234 31.17 -16.89 -24.09
C LYS A 234 32.60 -17.45 -24.20
N SER A 235 33.16 -18.02 -23.11
CA SER A 235 34.46 -18.61 -23.14
C SER A 235 34.54 -19.99 -23.85
N LYS A 236 33.40 -20.73 -23.87
CA LYS A 236 33.28 -22.01 -24.57
C LYS A 236 33.02 -21.86 -26.09
N GLY A 237 32.51 -20.68 -26.51
CA GLY A 237 32.29 -20.36 -27.94
C GLY A 237 33.57 -19.97 -28.68
N TYR A 238 34.71 -19.75 -28.00
CA TYR A 238 35.97 -19.34 -28.63
C TYR A 238 36.99 -20.47 -28.87
N SER A 239 36.64 -21.72 -28.56
CA SER A 239 37.58 -22.85 -28.63
C SER A 239 37.24 -23.93 -29.67
N SER A 240 36.37 -23.67 -30.62
CA SER A 240 35.99 -24.67 -31.68
C SER A 240 36.22 -24.31 -33.11
N ASP A 241 36.85 -23.16 -33.43
CA ASP A 241 37.22 -22.83 -34.81
C ASP A 241 38.67 -22.35 -34.94
N ASP A 242 39.61 -23.25 -34.71
CA ASP A 242 40.99 -23.09 -35.20
C ASP A 242 41.65 -24.46 -35.37
N LYS A 243 41.29 -25.16 -36.42
CA LYS A 243 42.12 -26.14 -37.12
C LYS A 243 41.51 -26.44 -38.47
N GLU A 244 41.97 -25.75 -39.47
CA GLU A 244 42.38 -26.29 -40.78
C GLU A 244 42.59 -25.18 -41.79
N SER A 245 43.75 -25.23 -42.29
CA SER A 245 44.30 -24.83 -43.58
C SER A 245 45.14 -23.58 -43.60
N THR A 246 46.42 -23.86 -43.52
CA THR A 246 47.60 -23.18 -44.05
C THR A 246 47.49 -23.02 -45.58
N GLU A 247 48.10 -21.94 -46.02
CA GLU A 247 48.85 -21.71 -47.27
C GLU A 247 48.18 -20.79 -48.29
N GLU A 248 48.96 -19.81 -48.54
CA GLU A 248 49.37 -19.05 -49.74
C GLU A 248 48.81 -17.62 -49.92
N GLU A 249 49.78 -16.79 -49.74
CA GLU A 249 50.39 -15.74 -50.56
C GLU A 249 49.63 -14.46 -50.83
N SER A 250 50.24 -13.44 -50.32
CA SER A 250 50.84 -12.26 -51.00
C SER A 250 49.94 -11.15 -51.50
N GLU A 251 50.32 -10.00 -50.99
CA GLU A 251 50.58 -8.72 -51.64
C GLU A 251 49.44 -7.75 -51.94
N GLU A 252 49.70 -6.61 -51.42
CA GLU A 252 49.59 -5.23 -51.90
C GLU A 252 48.25 -4.50 -51.70
N SER A 253 48.39 -3.50 -50.93
CA SER A 253 48.54 -2.06 -51.09
C SER A 253 47.25 -1.23 -50.90
N ASN A 254 47.46 -0.37 -49.94
CA ASN A 254 47.25 1.09 -50.00
C ASN A 254 45.92 1.66 -50.47
N THR A 255 45.42 2.46 -49.68
CA THR A 255 45.30 3.93 -49.70
C THR A 255 43.87 4.43 -49.41
N ASN A 256 43.87 5.24 -48.39
CA ASN A 256 43.32 6.58 -48.30
C ASN A 256 41.84 6.85 -48.54
N ASP A 257 41.35 7.46 -47.50
CA ASP A 257 40.78 8.80 -47.41
C ASP A 257 39.31 8.99 -47.73
N ASP A 258 38.74 9.65 -46.81
CA ASP A 258 37.89 10.83 -46.83
C ASP A 258 36.44 10.65 -46.35
N GLU A 259 36.25 11.27 -45.21
CA GLU A 259 35.04 12.01 -44.85
C GLU A 259 34.84 13.21 -45.81
N PRO A 260 33.80 14.02 -45.70
CA PRO A 260 32.46 13.95 -45.09
C PRO A 260 31.35 14.48 -46.03
N VAL A 261 30.24 14.97 -45.45
CA VAL A 261 29.36 16.08 -45.85
C VAL A 261 27.86 15.78 -45.85
N ASP A 262 27.21 16.39 -44.86
CA ASP A 262 25.98 17.18 -44.87
C ASP A 262 24.97 16.99 -46.04
N ASN A 263 23.73 16.86 -45.63
CA ASN A 263 22.70 17.80 -46.10
C ASN A 263 21.35 17.66 -45.32
N VAL A 264 21.00 18.75 -44.67
CA VAL A 264 19.62 19.19 -44.44
C VAL A 264 19.25 20.10 -45.63
N PRO A 265 18.00 20.18 -46.07
CA PRO A 265 17.11 21.28 -45.75
C PRO A 265 15.64 20.82 -45.52
N ALA A 266 14.83 21.33 -44.62
CA ALA A 266 14.20 22.65 -44.51
C ALA A 266 13.09 22.92 -45.55
N ASP A 267 11.96 23.40 -44.97
CA ASP A 267 10.88 24.24 -45.50
C ASP A 267 9.78 23.56 -46.31
N GLU A 268 8.53 23.82 -46.01
CA GLU A 268 7.65 24.99 -46.07
C GLU A 268 6.25 24.57 -45.55
N GLU A 269 5.65 25.22 -44.57
CA GLU A 269 4.63 26.28 -44.67
C GLU A 269 3.54 26.12 -45.73
N THR A 270 2.31 26.12 -45.24
CA THR A 270 1.17 27.00 -45.62
C THR A 270 -0.09 26.58 -44.86
N THR A 271 -0.62 27.35 -43.95
CA THR A 271 -1.58 28.47 -43.95
C THR A 271 -3.01 28.14 -44.31
N LYS A 272 -3.90 28.53 -43.36
CA LYS A 272 -5.24 29.16 -43.50
C LYS A 272 -6.41 28.27 -43.89
N GLU A 273 -7.61 28.45 -43.41
CA GLU A 273 -8.51 29.54 -42.99
C GLU A 273 -9.65 28.92 -42.19
N GLU A 274 -10.12 29.42 -41.05
CA GLU A 274 -11.21 30.35 -40.83
C GLU A 274 -12.55 30.02 -41.49
N SER A 275 -13.57 29.86 -40.67
CA SER A 275 -14.92 30.42 -40.70
C SER A 275 -15.71 29.81 -39.53
N ASP A 276 -16.10 30.54 -38.47
CA ASP A 276 -17.23 31.47 -38.28
C ASP A 276 -18.58 30.85 -38.69
N ASP A 277 -19.45 30.79 -37.74
CA ASP A 277 -20.80 31.36 -37.60
C ASP A 277 -21.52 30.60 -36.49
N GLU A 278 -21.81 31.25 -35.39
CA GLU A 278 -22.99 32.08 -35.03
C GLU A 278 -24.25 31.30 -34.68
N ASP A 279 -24.62 31.54 -33.43
CA ASP A 279 -25.98 31.84 -32.91
C ASP A 279 -27.12 30.84 -33.06
N LEU A 280 -27.72 30.50 -31.95
CA LEU A 280 -29.03 31.02 -31.55
C LEU A 280 -29.51 30.45 -30.21
N GLU A 281 -29.83 31.36 -29.37
CA GLU A 281 -30.69 31.35 -28.20
C GLU A 281 -31.98 30.52 -28.39
N ASP A 282 -32.44 29.89 -27.33
CA ASP A 282 -33.78 30.14 -26.78
C ASP A 282 -33.97 29.38 -25.44
N GLU A 283 -34.09 30.09 -24.37
CA GLU A 283 -35.00 29.84 -23.26
C GLU A 283 -36.38 30.40 -23.64
N PRO A 284 -37.51 30.22 -22.88
CA PRO A 284 -37.73 29.56 -21.59
C PRO A 284 -39.12 28.89 -21.43
N ALA A 285 -39.38 28.49 -20.15
CA ALA A 285 -40.69 28.42 -19.44
C ALA A 285 -41.61 27.20 -19.66
N GLU A 286 -41.82 26.40 -18.65
CA GLU A 286 -42.81 26.40 -17.54
C GLU A 286 -42.44 25.38 -16.44
#